data_99e293bb2e24367ed9016883223e92cf
#
_entry.id   99e293bb2e24367ed9016883223e92cf
#
_cell.length_a   1.000
_cell.length_b   1.000
_cell.length_c   1.000
_cell.angle_alpha   90.00
_cell.angle_beta   90.00
_cell.angle_gamma   90.00
#
_symmetry.space_group_name_H-M   'P 1'
#
loop_
_entity.id
_entity.type
_entity.pdbx_description
1 polymer ?
#
loop_
_entity_poly.entity_id
_entity_poly.type
_entity_poly.pdbx_seq_one_letter_code
_entity_poly.pdbx_strand_id
1 'polypeptide(L)'
;MEHILSRNIDLSDYNDAGFENQQDFKEHINRIGNFTLLYNTDNSSIGNKMFKDKIEMYKSSDFKITNVIAEPLTTEVKSGMDTKLFNLINDLEKTYTPNENGHFSKLLIEQRSEEVANALYKILTKEYD
;
A
#
# COMPACT_ATOMS: atom_id res chain seq x y z
N MET A 1 -7.87 -3.35 8.77
CA MET A 1 -6.77 -2.76 7.96
C MET A 1 -5.67 -3.77 7.75
N GLU A 2 -5.08 -3.74 6.57
CA GLU A 2 -3.98 -4.63 6.21
C GLU A 2 -2.64 -3.90 6.30
N HIS A 3 -1.64 -4.55 6.91
CA HIS A 3 -0.24 -4.14 6.80
C HIS A 3 0.33 -4.71 5.51
N ILE A 4 0.83 -3.88 4.60
CA ILE A 4 1.42 -4.35 3.34
C ILE A 4 2.71 -5.13 3.63
N LEU A 5 3.60 -4.55 4.42
CA LEU A 5 4.70 -5.28 5.05
C LEU A 5 4.20 -5.79 6.39
N SER A 6 4.23 -7.12 6.60
CA SER A 6 3.72 -7.75 7.82
C SER A 6 4.43 -7.25 9.08
N ARG A 7 3.68 -7.07 10.17
CA ARG A 7 4.25 -6.79 11.49
C ARG A 7 5.09 -7.94 12.03
N ASN A 8 4.86 -9.14 11.53
CA ASN A 8 5.43 -10.39 12.05
C ASN A 8 6.47 -10.97 11.09
N ILE A 9 7.46 -10.17 10.70
CA ILE A 9 8.59 -10.67 9.92
C ILE A 9 9.68 -11.17 10.86
N ASP A 10 10.45 -12.14 10.40
CA ASP A 10 11.57 -12.68 11.17
C ASP A 10 12.70 -11.65 11.32
N LEU A 11 13.48 -11.77 12.39
CA LEU A 11 14.62 -10.87 12.64
C LEU A 11 15.61 -10.83 11.47
N SER A 12 15.80 -11.96 10.80
CA SER A 12 16.67 -12.07 9.62
C SER A 12 16.15 -11.27 8.42
N ASP A 13 14.84 -10.97 8.37
CA ASP A 13 14.22 -10.31 7.24
C ASP A 13 14.24 -8.78 7.33
N TYR A 14 14.66 -8.20 8.46
CA TYR A 14 14.72 -6.74 8.59
C TYR A 14 15.64 -6.12 7.53
N ASN A 15 16.85 -6.64 7.38
CA ASN A 15 17.78 -6.16 6.36
C ASN A 15 17.28 -6.41 4.95
N ASP A 16 16.63 -7.56 4.72
CA ASP A 16 16.06 -7.91 3.41
C ASP A 16 14.94 -6.97 3.00
N ALA A 17 14.24 -6.38 3.97
CA ALA A 17 13.20 -5.37 3.73
C ALA A 17 13.74 -3.93 3.75
N GLY A 18 15.06 -3.75 3.91
CA GLY A 18 15.71 -2.45 3.85
C GLY A 18 15.88 -1.73 5.18
N PHE A 19 15.60 -2.39 6.30
CA PHE A 19 15.77 -1.81 7.64
C PHE A 19 17.14 -2.14 8.21
N GLU A 20 17.70 -1.18 8.95
CA GLU A 20 19.02 -1.36 9.57
C GLU A 20 18.97 -2.33 10.76
N ASN A 21 17.86 -2.30 11.52
CA ASN A 21 17.67 -3.11 12.72
C ASN A 21 16.19 -3.14 13.12
N GLN A 22 15.89 -3.82 14.22
CA GLN A 22 14.53 -3.93 14.73
C GLN A 22 13.90 -2.58 15.07
N GLN A 23 14.67 -1.65 15.61
CA GLN A 23 14.18 -0.34 15.98
C GLN A 23 13.73 0.45 14.74
N ASP A 24 14.54 0.43 13.69
CA ASP A 24 14.21 1.05 12.41
C ASP A 24 12.90 0.46 11.83
N PHE A 25 12.74 -0.85 11.90
CA PHE A 25 11.51 -1.53 11.50
C PHE A 25 10.31 -1.03 12.32
N LYS A 26 10.43 -0.98 13.64
CA LYS A 26 9.35 -0.52 14.52
C LYS A 26 8.92 0.91 14.25
N GLU A 27 9.86 1.76 13.86
CA GLU A 27 9.58 3.16 13.54
C GLU A 27 8.80 3.33 12.24
N HIS A 28 8.82 2.33 11.35
CA HIS A 28 8.20 2.40 10.03
C HIS A 28 6.94 1.58 9.88
N ILE A 29 6.83 0.46 10.61
CA ILE A 29 5.79 -0.56 10.36
C ILE A 29 4.36 -0.01 10.45
N ASN A 30 4.12 1.00 11.27
CA ASN A 30 2.81 1.61 11.44
C ASN A 30 2.66 2.96 10.74
N ARG A 31 3.57 3.31 9.85
CA ARG A 31 3.38 4.50 8.99
C ARG A 31 2.23 4.27 8.03
N ILE A 32 1.53 5.35 7.70
CA ILE A 32 0.32 5.29 6.86
C ILE A 32 0.56 4.62 5.51
N GLY A 33 1.74 4.77 4.93
CA GLY A 33 2.09 4.13 3.66
C GLY A 33 2.14 2.61 3.70
N ASN A 34 2.19 2.02 4.88
CA ASN A 34 2.19 0.57 5.05
C ASN A 34 0.80 -0.02 5.29
N PHE A 35 -0.26 0.78 5.21
CA PHE A 35 -1.63 0.32 5.42
C PHE A 35 -2.44 0.39 4.14
N THR A 36 -3.32 -0.59 3.96
CA THR A 36 -4.36 -0.54 2.94
C THR A 36 -5.62 -1.24 3.45
N LEU A 37 -6.66 -1.30 2.63
CA LEU A 37 -7.95 -1.88 3.02
C LEU A 37 -8.12 -3.27 2.42
N LEU A 38 -8.52 -4.22 3.25
CA LEU A 38 -8.99 -5.54 2.83
C LEU A 38 -10.20 -5.93 3.69
N TYR A 39 -11.08 -6.77 3.14
CA TYR A 39 -12.11 -7.41 3.94
C TYR A 39 -11.46 -8.36 4.94
N ASN A 40 -12.13 -8.61 6.08
CA ASN A 40 -11.61 -9.50 7.12
C ASN A 40 -11.28 -10.91 6.61
N THR A 41 -12.10 -11.44 5.70
CA THR A 41 -11.88 -12.75 5.10
C THR A 41 -10.60 -12.78 4.26
N ASP A 42 -10.36 -11.75 3.46
CA ASP A 42 -9.15 -11.63 2.65
C ASP A 42 -7.92 -11.43 3.54
N ASN A 43 -8.04 -10.59 4.56
CA ASN A 43 -6.96 -10.32 5.50
C ASN A 43 -6.53 -11.60 6.24
N SER A 44 -7.49 -12.42 6.65
CA SER A 44 -7.22 -13.71 7.30
C SER A 44 -6.54 -14.69 6.34
N SER A 45 -6.97 -14.72 5.09
CA SER A 45 -6.40 -15.59 4.06
C SER A 45 -4.97 -15.21 3.67
N ILE A 46 -4.69 -13.90 3.60
CA ILE A 46 -3.39 -13.40 3.20
C ILE A 46 -2.33 -13.61 4.29
N GLY A 47 -2.73 -13.53 5.56
CA GLY A 47 -1.84 -13.77 6.70
C GLY A 47 -0.62 -12.90 6.70
N ASN A 48 0.55 -13.48 7.02
CA ASN A 48 1.83 -12.79 7.11
C ASN A 48 2.69 -12.99 5.85
N LYS A 49 2.05 -13.19 4.71
CA LYS A 49 2.77 -13.39 3.44
C LYS A 49 3.61 -12.17 3.07
N MET A 50 4.64 -12.41 2.25
CA MET A 50 5.45 -11.35 1.68
C MET A 50 4.65 -10.57 0.65
N PHE A 51 5.05 -9.34 0.37
CA PHE A 51 4.35 -8.50 -0.59
C PHE A 51 4.23 -9.16 -1.97
N LYS A 52 5.30 -9.81 -2.43
CA LYS A 52 5.27 -10.53 -3.71
C LYS A 52 4.13 -11.56 -3.80
N ASP A 53 3.76 -12.14 -2.66
CA ASP A 53 2.71 -13.16 -2.59
C ASP A 53 1.32 -12.57 -2.32
N LYS A 54 1.24 -11.26 -2.05
CA LYS A 54 0.00 -10.54 -1.83
C LYS A 54 -0.55 -9.88 -3.09
N ILE A 55 0.28 -9.70 -4.11
CA ILE A 55 -0.04 -8.90 -5.30
C ILE A 55 -1.32 -9.37 -5.98
N GLU A 56 -1.47 -10.68 -6.19
CA GLU A 56 -2.66 -11.20 -6.87
C GLU A 56 -3.95 -10.93 -6.08
N MET A 57 -3.91 -11.03 -4.76
CA MET A 57 -5.06 -10.70 -3.93
C MET A 57 -5.37 -9.21 -3.97
N TYR A 58 -4.35 -8.35 -3.98
CA TYR A 58 -4.56 -6.91 -4.08
C TYR A 58 -5.19 -6.53 -5.44
N LYS A 59 -4.79 -7.19 -6.52
CA LYS A 59 -5.39 -7.00 -7.85
C LYS A 59 -6.86 -7.35 -7.87
N SER A 60 -7.28 -8.37 -7.12
CA SER A 60 -8.66 -8.84 -7.07
C SER A 60 -9.50 -8.20 -5.98
N SER A 61 -8.94 -7.28 -5.19
CA SER A 61 -9.67 -6.58 -4.13
C SER A 61 -10.77 -5.68 -4.69
N ASP A 62 -11.86 -5.54 -3.95
CA ASP A 62 -12.93 -4.60 -4.26
C ASP A 62 -12.55 -3.14 -3.95
N PHE A 63 -11.48 -2.91 -3.20
CA PHE A 63 -11.01 -1.57 -2.86
C PHE A 63 -10.05 -1.05 -3.91
N LYS A 64 -10.40 0.06 -4.58
CA LYS A 64 -9.56 0.67 -5.62
C LYS A 64 -8.22 1.13 -5.08
N ILE A 65 -8.19 1.67 -3.85
CA ILE A 65 -6.96 2.09 -3.18
C ILE A 65 -5.97 0.92 -2.98
N THR A 66 -6.49 -0.30 -2.88
CA THR A 66 -5.67 -1.51 -2.76
C THR A 66 -5.24 -2.03 -4.12
N ASN A 67 -6.15 -2.00 -5.11
CA ASN A 67 -5.82 -2.42 -6.47
C ASN A 67 -4.62 -1.66 -7.05
N VAL A 68 -4.58 -0.34 -6.87
CA VAL A 68 -3.53 0.50 -7.48
C VAL A 68 -2.14 0.22 -6.94
N ILE A 69 -2.03 -0.37 -5.75
CA ILE A 69 -0.73 -0.82 -5.22
C ILE A 69 -0.11 -1.89 -6.12
N ALA A 70 -0.94 -2.77 -6.65
CA ALA A 70 -0.51 -3.95 -7.42
C ALA A 70 -0.52 -3.73 -8.92
N GLU A 71 -1.46 -2.95 -9.45
CA GLU A 71 -1.54 -2.64 -10.88
C GLU A 71 -2.32 -1.34 -11.12
N PRO A 72 -2.02 -0.60 -12.22
CA PRO A 72 -2.80 0.58 -12.56
C PRO A 72 -4.25 0.23 -12.86
N LEU A 73 -5.17 1.14 -12.54
CA LEU A 73 -6.57 0.98 -12.92
C LEU A 73 -6.72 1.12 -14.44
N THR A 74 -7.65 0.34 -15.01
CA THR A 74 -7.96 0.43 -16.43
C THR A 74 -8.73 1.71 -16.74
N THR A 75 -8.67 2.16 -17.99
CA THR A 75 -9.44 3.33 -18.45
C THR A 75 -10.94 3.11 -18.24
N GLU A 76 -11.44 1.92 -18.47
CA GLU A 76 -12.84 1.56 -18.28
C GLU A 76 -13.29 1.74 -16.83
N VAL A 77 -12.48 1.29 -15.88
CA VAL A 77 -12.76 1.44 -14.46
C VAL A 77 -12.76 2.92 -14.09
N LYS A 78 -11.75 3.68 -14.55
CA LYS A 78 -11.64 5.12 -14.26
C LYS A 78 -12.83 5.90 -14.80
N SER A 79 -13.33 5.58 -15.98
CA SER A 79 -14.46 6.29 -16.60
C SER A 79 -15.77 6.12 -15.83
N GLY A 80 -15.90 5.07 -15.04
CA GLY A 80 -17.07 4.82 -14.19
C GLY A 80 -17.01 5.48 -12.82
N MET A 81 -15.91 6.16 -12.49
CA MET A 81 -15.72 6.77 -11.18
C MET A 81 -16.34 8.15 -11.08
N ASP A 82 -16.82 8.49 -9.87
CA ASP A 82 -17.11 9.87 -9.48
C ASP A 82 -15.84 10.72 -9.63
N THR A 83 -16.00 11.98 -10.05
CA THR A 83 -14.88 12.90 -10.31
C THR A 83 -13.98 13.09 -9.10
N LYS A 84 -14.55 13.22 -7.90
CA LYS A 84 -13.75 13.38 -6.67
C LYS A 84 -12.94 12.14 -6.36
N LEU A 85 -13.56 10.96 -6.49
CA LEU A 85 -12.88 9.68 -6.30
C LEU A 85 -11.81 9.48 -7.36
N PHE A 86 -12.10 9.81 -8.62
CA PHE A 86 -11.12 9.73 -9.70
C PHE A 86 -9.88 10.57 -9.40
N ASN A 87 -10.07 11.83 -8.97
CA ASN A 87 -8.94 12.71 -8.65
C ASN A 87 -8.11 12.17 -7.49
N LEU A 88 -8.77 11.68 -6.43
CA LEU A 88 -8.09 11.08 -5.29
C LEU A 88 -7.27 9.86 -5.69
N ILE A 89 -7.88 8.93 -6.41
CA ILE A 89 -7.21 7.70 -6.85
C ILE A 89 -6.07 8.02 -7.81
N ASN A 90 -6.26 9.01 -8.68
CA ASN A 90 -5.22 9.41 -9.63
C ASN A 90 -3.96 9.93 -8.91
N ASP A 91 -4.13 10.63 -7.80
CA ASP A 91 -3.01 11.09 -6.96
C ASP A 91 -2.34 9.94 -6.20
N LEU A 92 -3.09 8.88 -5.90
CA LEU A 92 -2.59 7.68 -5.22
C LEU A 92 -2.20 6.57 -6.20
N GLU A 93 -2.41 6.76 -7.49
CA GLU A 93 -2.20 5.74 -8.51
C GLU A 93 -0.72 5.54 -8.78
N LYS A 94 -0.07 4.88 -7.84
CA LYS A 94 1.30 4.43 -8.04
C LYS A 94 1.34 2.94 -7.75
N THR A 95 1.78 2.19 -8.75
CA THR A 95 2.00 0.76 -8.62
C THR A 95 3.39 0.54 -8.03
N TYR A 96 3.47 -0.37 -7.07
CA TYR A 96 4.72 -0.68 -6.38
C TYR A 96 5.18 -2.07 -6.78
N THR A 97 6.48 -2.20 -6.98
CA THR A 97 7.12 -3.48 -7.26
C THR A 97 7.82 -3.96 -5.99
N PRO A 98 7.71 -5.24 -5.61
CA PRO A 98 8.48 -5.77 -4.49
C PRO A 98 9.97 -5.51 -4.68
N ASN A 99 10.71 -5.35 -3.58
CA ASN A 99 12.16 -5.26 -3.68
C ASN A 99 12.75 -6.63 -4.12
N GLU A 100 14.05 -6.71 -4.31
CA GLU A 100 14.73 -7.93 -4.79
C GLU A 100 14.46 -9.15 -3.91
N ASN A 101 14.11 -8.95 -2.64
CA ASN A 101 13.80 -10.01 -1.69
C ASN A 101 12.28 -10.26 -1.52
N GLY A 102 11.45 -9.60 -2.31
CA GLY A 102 10.01 -9.82 -2.33
C GLY A 102 9.22 -9.02 -1.29
N HIS A 103 9.83 -8.03 -0.64
CA HIS A 103 9.20 -7.24 0.41
C HIS A 103 8.66 -5.90 -0.10
N PHE A 104 7.64 -5.40 0.60
CA PHE A 104 7.25 -4.00 0.55
C PHE A 104 8.21 -3.25 1.48
N SER A 105 9.28 -2.73 0.92
CA SER A 105 10.47 -2.29 1.65
C SER A 105 10.27 -0.98 2.42
N LYS A 106 11.23 -0.64 3.27
CA LYS A 106 11.32 0.66 3.95
C LYS A 106 11.16 1.82 2.97
N LEU A 107 11.87 1.77 1.84
CA LEU A 107 11.79 2.81 0.81
C LEU A 107 10.36 2.95 0.27
N LEU A 108 9.68 1.83 0.00
CA LEU A 108 8.31 1.85 -0.51
C LEU A 108 7.34 2.38 0.54
N ILE A 109 7.53 2.04 1.82
CA ILE A 109 6.73 2.59 2.93
C ILE A 109 6.88 4.11 2.98
N GLU A 110 8.11 4.61 2.89
CA GLU A 110 8.38 6.04 2.91
C GLU A 110 7.75 6.76 1.72
N GLN A 111 7.92 6.23 0.51
CA GLN A 111 7.35 6.80 -0.71
C GLN A 111 5.82 6.86 -0.64
N ARG A 112 5.17 5.76 -0.27
CA ARG A 112 3.72 5.73 -0.20
C ARG A 112 3.18 6.58 0.95
N SER A 113 3.90 6.66 2.07
CA SER A 113 3.51 7.53 3.18
C SER A 113 3.47 9.00 2.74
N GLU A 114 4.44 9.45 1.95
CA GLU A 114 4.45 10.79 1.40
C GLU A 114 3.29 11.02 0.43
N GLU A 115 2.99 10.09 -0.45
CA GLU A 115 1.88 10.19 -1.39
C GLU A 115 0.53 10.25 -0.68
N VAL A 116 0.32 9.39 0.31
CA VAL A 116 -0.92 9.39 1.09
C VAL A 116 -1.06 10.69 1.89
N ALA A 117 0.03 11.19 2.48
CA ALA A 117 0.01 12.46 3.21
C ALA A 117 -0.35 13.62 2.29
N ASN A 118 0.20 13.66 1.08
CA ASN A 118 -0.13 14.69 0.08
C ASN A 118 -1.61 14.62 -0.33
N ALA A 119 -2.14 13.42 -0.53
CA ALA A 119 -3.55 13.23 -0.86
C ALA A 119 -4.46 13.72 0.28
N LEU A 120 -4.13 13.38 1.52
CA LEU A 120 -4.86 13.86 2.69
C LEU A 120 -4.82 15.38 2.82
N TYR A 121 -3.67 16.00 2.58
CA TYR A 121 -3.54 17.44 2.58
C TYR A 121 -4.49 18.09 1.58
N LYS A 122 -4.57 17.57 0.36
CA LYS A 122 -5.49 18.07 -0.67
C LYS A 122 -6.95 17.92 -0.27
N ILE A 123 -7.33 16.82 0.36
CA ILE A 123 -8.68 16.60 0.88
C ILE A 123 -9.01 17.67 1.93
N LEU A 124 -8.10 17.89 2.88
CA LEU A 124 -8.31 18.84 3.97
C LEU A 124 -8.36 20.28 3.49
N THR A 125 -7.69 20.60 2.38
CA THR A 125 -7.73 21.94 1.77
C THR A 125 -8.79 22.07 0.67
N LYS A 126 -9.61 21.03 0.47
CA LYS A 126 -10.70 21.00 -0.50
C LYS A 126 -10.25 21.14 -1.97
N GLU A 127 -9.04 20.72 -2.29
CA GLU A 127 -8.53 20.80 -3.67
C GLU A 127 -9.23 19.82 -4.62
N TYR A 128 -9.98 18.84 -4.10
CA TYR A 128 -10.78 17.90 -4.90
C TYR A 128 -12.23 18.32 -5.10
N ASP A 129 -12.64 19.41 -4.55
CA ASP A 129 -14.04 19.92 -4.65
C ASP A 129 -14.37 20.51 -6.02
#